data_2ed1681059ce35ddd5e87d0ee6b071f1
#
_entry.id   2ed1681059ce35ddd5e87d0ee6b071f1
#
_cell.length_a   1.000
_cell.length_b   1.000
_cell.length_c   1.000
_cell.angle_alpha   90.00
_cell.angle_beta   90.00
_cell.angle_gamma   90.00
#
_symmetry.space_group_name_H-M   'P 1'
#
loop_
_entity.id
_entity.type
_entity.pdbx_description
1 polymer ?
#
loop_
_entity_poly.entity_id
_entity_poly.type
_entity_poly.pdbx_seq_one_letter_code
_entity_poly.pdbx_strand_id
1 'polypeptide(L)'
;QKTVETGLKYVNNDACYPSILTTGQFIEALQSGKYDLDKTAIIMSQTGGGCRATNYIGFIRKALKDAGFEKVPIISFNVVGMEKMPGFKLTLPLLERLLKMVIYGDLLQKMLTKNRAYEINKGETEKLFNEWLEKCKKLVAKSTNKQFKQSIYDIVNDFEKIELDTSIEKPKVGVVGEVLIKYHPFGNNYVANVLEKEGAEVILPDFMGFVKFMATHKITFNTLLKTTPTIAKISKAAIKLIDILEKD
;
A
#
# COMPACT_ATOMS: atom_id res chain seq x y z
N GLN A 1 13.50 1.86 -16.02
CA GLN A 1 14.54 2.88 -16.26
C GLN A 1 13.90 4.17 -16.77
N LYS A 2 13.10 4.16 -17.85
CA LYS A 2 12.42 5.33 -18.45
C LYS A 2 11.64 6.16 -17.43
N THR A 3 10.86 5.52 -16.55
CA THR A 3 10.05 6.20 -15.52
C THR A 3 10.90 7.02 -14.54
N VAL A 4 12.04 6.49 -14.13
CA VAL A 4 13.00 7.19 -13.27
C VAL A 4 13.61 8.38 -14.02
N GLU A 5 14.01 8.18 -15.27
CA GLU A 5 14.52 9.25 -16.12
C GLU A 5 13.49 10.37 -16.35
N THR A 6 12.21 9.98 -16.54
CA THR A 6 11.11 10.95 -16.62
C THR A 6 10.96 11.72 -15.30
N GLY A 7 10.98 11.04 -14.16
CA GLY A 7 10.88 11.69 -12.85
C GLY A 7 12.03 12.66 -12.58
N LEU A 8 13.25 12.30 -12.95
CA LEU A 8 14.45 13.14 -12.77
C LEU A 8 14.43 14.45 -13.59
N LYS A 9 13.58 14.54 -14.62
CA LYS A 9 13.40 15.82 -15.36
C LYS A 9 12.67 16.87 -14.52
N TYR A 10 11.87 16.45 -13.54
CA TYR A 10 10.97 17.33 -12.80
C TYR A 10 11.24 17.36 -11.29
N VAL A 11 11.96 16.37 -10.76
CA VAL A 11 12.30 16.24 -9.34
C VAL A 11 13.82 16.16 -9.23
N ASN A 12 14.39 16.92 -8.28
CA ASN A 12 15.83 16.88 -8.00
C ASN A 12 16.26 15.45 -7.62
N ASN A 13 17.41 15.01 -8.14
CA ASN A 13 18.00 13.70 -7.83
C ASN A 13 18.36 13.50 -6.35
N ASP A 14 18.51 14.58 -5.56
CA ASP A 14 18.69 14.53 -4.12
C ASP A 14 17.38 14.26 -3.34
N ALA A 15 16.23 14.26 -4.03
CA ALA A 15 14.97 13.84 -3.44
C ALA A 15 14.96 12.32 -3.24
N CYS A 16 14.11 11.85 -2.30
CA CYS A 16 13.99 10.40 -2.08
C CYS A 16 13.46 9.69 -3.33
N TYR A 17 13.97 8.49 -3.58
CA TYR A 17 13.63 7.68 -4.75
C TYR A 17 12.13 7.52 -5.01
N PRO A 18 11.26 7.28 -3.99
CA PRO A 18 9.81 7.23 -4.19
C PRO A 18 9.21 8.47 -4.85
N SER A 19 9.72 9.68 -4.52
CA SER A 19 9.21 10.91 -5.14
C SER A 19 9.55 11.04 -6.62
N ILE A 20 10.74 10.58 -7.01
CA ILE A 20 11.18 10.53 -8.41
C ILE A 20 10.33 9.52 -9.17
N LEU A 21 10.18 8.32 -8.62
CA LEU A 21 9.43 7.23 -9.24
C LEU A 21 7.96 7.59 -9.45
N THR A 22 7.27 8.07 -8.40
CA THR A 22 5.84 8.42 -8.48
C THR A 22 5.58 9.59 -9.42
N THR A 23 6.45 10.62 -9.39
CA THR A 23 6.33 11.75 -10.33
C THR A 23 6.51 11.28 -11.76
N GLY A 24 7.52 10.45 -12.03
CA GLY A 24 7.75 9.88 -13.35
C GLY A 24 6.55 9.06 -13.85
N GLN A 25 5.97 8.21 -13.01
CA GLN A 25 4.79 7.41 -13.35
C GLN A 25 3.58 8.29 -13.71
N PHE A 26 3.30 9.33 -12.93
CA PHE A 26 2.18 10.23 -13.23
C PHE A 26 2.38 10.99 -14.54
N ILE A 27 3.57 11.54 -14.76
CA ILE A 27 3.87 12.25 -16.01
C ILE A 27 3.78 11.30 -17.22
N GLU A 28 4.35 10.09 -17.15
CA GLU A 28 4.24 9.09 -18.20
C GLU A 28 2.79 8.68 -18.48
N ALA A 29 1.99 8.49 -17.41
CA ALA A 29 0.59 8.16 -17.56
C ALA A 29 -0.16 9.25 -18.33
N LEU A 30 0.03 10.52 -17.98
CA LEU A 30 -0.62 11.65 -18.65
C LEU A 30 -0.11 11.84 -20.09
N GLN A 31 1.18 11.62 -20.35
CA GLN A 31 1.76 11.70 -21.69
C GLN A 31 1.37 10.53 -22.60
N SER A 32 0.86 9.43 -22.03
CA SER A 32 0.53 8.22 -22.80
C SER A 32 -0.63 8.38 -23.78
N GLY A 33 -1.43 9.44 -23.66
CA GLY A 33 -2.67 9.65 -24.44
C GLY A 33 -3.80 8.68 -24.10
N LYS A 34 -3.63 7.80 -23.09
CA LYS A 34 -4.63 6.81 -22.68
C LYS A 34 -5.73 7.38 -21.80
N TYR A 35 -5.53 8.57 -21.26
CA TYR A 35 -6.43 9.19 -20.28
C TYR A 35 -6.97 10.51 -20.83
N ASP A 36 -8.28 10.71 -20.70
CA ASP A 36 -8.92 12.00 -20.95
C ASP A 36 -8.54 12.98 -19.84
N LEU A 37 -7.72 13.96 -20.14
CA LEU A 37 -7.16 14.89 -19.15
C LEU A 37 -8.23 15.73 -18.44
N ASP A 38 -9.36 15.99 -19.11
CA ASP A 38 -10.48 16.74 -18.51
C ASP A 38 -11.30 15.92 -17.52
N LYS A 39 -11.13 14.58 -17.53
CA LYS A 39 -11.79 13.62 -16.63
C LYS A 39 -10.82 12.89 -15.70
N THR A 40 -9.56 13.32 -15.67
CA THR A 40 -8.51 12.65 -14.88
C THR A 40 -8.11 13.52 -13.70
N ALA A 41 -7.92 12.89 -12.55
CA ALA A 41 -7.32 13.49 -11.36
C ALA A 41 -6.23 12.56 -10.80
N ILE A 42 -5.18 13.14 -10.24
CA ILE A 42 -4.18 12.39 -9.49
C ILE A 42 -4.58 12.36 -8.02
N ILE A 43 -4.48 11.21 -7.39
CA ILE A 43 -4.61 11.10 -5.93
C ILE A 43 -3.27 10.69 -5.34
N MET A 44 -2.83 11.38 -4.30
CA MET A 44 -1.57 11.09 -3.61
C MET A 44 -1.73 11.24 -2.10
N SER A 45 -1.13 10.32 -1.34
CA SER A 45 -1.10 10.40 0.11
C SER A 45 -0.17 11.51 0.59
N GLN A 46 -0.55 12.16 1.71
CA GLN A 46 0.24 13.17 2.38
C GLN A 46 0.33 12.82 3.87
N THR A 47 1.52 12.46 4.34
CA THR A 47 1.67 11.79 5.64
C THR A 47 1.66 12.73 6.85
N GLY A 48 2.02 14.00 6.68
CA GLY A 48 2.03 15.01 7.75
C GLY A 48 3.11 14.82 8.82
N GLY A 49 4.16 14.03 8.52
CA GLY A 49 5.30 13.80 9.41
C GLY A 49 6.60 14.42 8.89
N GLY A 50 7.72 14.07 9.52
CA GLY A 50 9.07 14.48 9.11
C GLY A 50 9.59 13.78 7.84
N CYS A 51 8.76 13.02 7.15
CA CYS A 51 9.07 12.32 5.91
C CYS A 51 8.80 13.22 4.69
N ARG A 52 9.59 13.03 3.62
CA ARG A 52 9.38 13.71 2.33
C ARG A 52 8.02 13.42 1.69
N ALA A 53 7.39 12.29 2.01
CA ALA A 53 6.02 11.96 1.59
C ALA A 53 4.98 13.02 1.99
N THR A 54 5.28 13.84 2.98
CA THR A 54 4.48 15.03 3.32
C THR A 54 4.43 16.04 2.18
N ASN A 55 5.46 16.11 1.33
CA ASN A 55 5.57 17.10 0.24
C ASN A 55 5.56 16.50 -1.17
N TYR A 56 5.25 15.23 -1.37
CA TYR A 56 5.14 14.65 -2.72
C TYR A 56 4.13 15.40 -3.58
N ILE A 57 3.03 15.85 -3.00
CA ILE A 57 2.03 16.66 -3.70
C ILE A 57 2.62 17.94 -4.27
N GLY A 58 3.50 18.61 -3.51
CA GLY A 58 4.21 19.80 -3.99
C GLY A 58 5.12 19.51 -5.19
N PHE A 59 5.87 18.41 -5.14
CA PHE A 59 6.70 17.96 -6.27
C PHE A 59 5.86 17.63 -7.50
N ILE A 60 4.75 16.89 -7.32
CA ILE A 60 3.87 16.52 -8.41
C ILE A 60 3.20 17.76 -9.02
N ARG A 61 2.73 18.72 -8.22
CA ARG A 61 2.17 20.00 -8.74
C ARG A 61 3.18 20.75 -9.60
N LYS A 62 4.41 20.89 -9.09
CA LYS A 62 5.48 21.52 -9.88
C LYS A 62 5.74 20.75 -11.18
N ALA A 63 5.86 19.43 -11.10
CA ALA A 63 6.09 18.58 -12.27
C ALA A 63 4.96 18.69 -13.30
N LEU A 64 3.70 18.71 -12.87
CA LEU A 64 2.55 18.89 -13.77
C LEU A 64 2.59 20.24 -14.47
N LYS A 65 2.93 21.31 -13.76
CA LYS A 65 3.08 22.65 -14.34
C LYS A 65 4.19 22.67 -15.38
N ASP A 66 5.38 22.15 -15.02
CA ASP A 66 6.55 22.14 -15.89
C ASP A 66 6.37 21.22 -17.12
N ALA A 67 5.51 20.20 -17.01
CA ALA A 67 5.17 19.27 -18.10
C ALA A 67 3.95 19.70 -18.93
N GLY A 68 3.31 20.83 -18.63
CA GLY A 68 2.14 21.32 -19.36
C GLY A 68 0.79 20.69 -18.99
N PHE A 69 0.72 20.02 -17.83
CA PHE A 69 -0.49 19.36 -17.30
C PHE A 69 -1.08 20.09 -16.09
N GLU A 70 -0.87 21.38 -15.93
CA GLU A 70 -1.31 22.17 -14.76
C GLU A 70 -2.83 22.08 -14.49
N LYS A 71 -3.63 21.79 -15.53
CA LYS A 71 -5.09 21.62 -15.42
C LYS A 71 -5.51 20.34 -14.71
N VAL A 72 -4.65 19.33 -14.62
CA VAL A 72 -4.95 18.05 -13.98
C VAL A 72 -4.93 18.24 -12.46
N PRO A 73 -6.06 18.07 -11.77
CA PRO A 73 -6.11 18.29 -10.32
C PRO A 73 -5.41 17.18 -9.55
N ILE A 74 -4.81 17.55 -8.41
CA ILE A 74 -4.24 16.61 -7.45
C ILE A 74 -5.08 16.60 -6.20
N ILE A 75 -5.57 15.41 -5.83
CA ILE A 75 -6.30 15.18 -4.60
C ILE A 75 -5.32 14.73 -3.53
N SER A 76 -5.19 15.52 -2.47
CA SER A 76 -4.42 15.16 -1.27
C SER A 76 -5.22 14.20 -0.40
N PHE A 77 -4.76 12.95 -0.31
CA PHE A 77 -5.27 12.02 0.68
C PHE A 77 -4.48 12.21 1.99
N ASN A 78 -5.00 13.05 2.89
CA ASN A 78 -4.37 13.30 4.18
C ASN A 78 -5.36 13.13 5.33
N VAL A 79 -4.90 12.48 6.40
CA VAL A 79 -5.70 12.23 7.63
C VAL A 79 -5.51 13.36 8.65
N VAL A 80 -4.52 14.22 8.45
CA VAL A 80 -4.08 15.24 9.43
C VAL A 80 -4.67 16.62 9.13
N GLY A 81 -5.43 16.75 8.03
CA GLY A 81 -6.05 18.03 7.64
C GLY A 81 -5.07 19.07 7.10
N MET A 82 -3.96 18.66 6.50
CA MET A 82 -2.93 19.55 5.95
C MET A 82 -3.42 20.39 4.77
N GLU A 83 -4.26 19.79 3.93
CA GLU A 83 -4.91 20.48 2.83
C GLU A 83 -6.42 20.19 2.83
N LYS A 84 -7.22 21.22 2.62
CA LYS A 84 -8.67 21.08 2.42
C LYS A 84 -8.92 20.82 0.94
N MET A 85 -9.51 19.65 0.62
CA MET A 85 -9.87 19.30 -0.75
C MET A 85 -11.37 19.51 -0.97
N PRO A 86 -11.78 20.50 -1.76
CA PRO A 86 -13.17 20.64 -2.14
C PRO A 86 -13.67 19.37 -2.85
N GLY A 87 -14.77 18.81 -2.41
CA GLY A 87 -15.38 17.63 -3.03
C GLY A 87 -14.86 16.28 -2.54
N PHE A 88 -13.74 16.19 -1.82
CA PHE A 88 -13.27 14.95 -1.20
C PHE A 88 -13.39 15.00 0.33
N LYS A 89 -14.18 14.09 0.90
CA LYS A 89 -14.35 13.96 2.35
C LYS A 89 -14.04 12.54 2.78
N LEU A 90 -13.16 12.40 3.75
CA LEU A 90 -12.92 11.11 4.42
C LEU A 90 -14.08 10.84 5.39
N THR A 91 -14.99 9.95 4.99
CA THR A 91 -16.14 9.54 5.81
C THR A 91 -15.83 8.26 6.57
N LEU A 92 -16.56 7.99 7.66
CA LEU A 92 -16.42 6.74 8.42
C LEU A 92 -16.64 5.49 7.56
N PRO A 93 -17.68 5.42 6.67
CA PRO A 93 -17.82 4.28 5.77
C PRO A 93 -16.65 4.12 4.78
N LEU A 94 -16.05 5.23 4.31
CA LEU A 94 -14.87 5.16 3.45
C LEU A 94 -13.66 4.64 4.23
N LEU A 95 -13.47 5.10 5.47
CA LEU A 95 -12.38 4.63 6.33
C LEU A 95 -12.51 3.13 6.63
N GLU A 96 -13.71 2.65 6.93
CA GLU A 96 -13.99 1.22 7.13
C GLU A 96 -13.62 0.39 5.88
N ARG A 97 -14.02 0.85 4.69
CA ARG A 97 -13.67 0.18 3.42
C ARG A 97 -12.18 0.15 3.18
N LEU A 98 -11.47 1.25 3.48
CA LEU A 98 -10.02 1.31 3.36
C LEU A 98 -9.32 0.31 4.30
N LEU A 99 -9.79 0.19 5.54
CA LEU A 99 -9.27 -0.82 6.49
C LEU A 99 -9.51 -2.24 5.98
N LYS A 100 -10.71 -2.56 5.49
CA LYS A 100 -11.01 -3.86 4.89
C LYS A 100 -10.12 -4.15 3.68
N MET A 101 -9.86 -3.14 2.83
CA MET A 101 -8.95 -3.29 1.69
C MET A 101 -7.52 -3.64 2.13
N VAL A 102 -7.01 -2.97 3.16
CA VAL A 102 -5.66 -3.24 3.67
C VAL A 102 -5.58 -4.65 4.24
N ILE A 103 -6.55 -5.08 5.04
CA ILE A 103 -6.58 -6.42 5.63
C ILE A 103 -6.62 -7.50 4.53
N TYR A 104 -7.49 -7.34 3.52
CA TYR A 104 -7.52 -8.27 2.38
C TYR A 104 -6.19 -8.28 1.61
N GLY A 105 -5.61 -7.11 1.37
CA GLY A 105 -4.33 -6.99 0.66
C GLY A 105 -3.20 -7.71 1.40
N ASP A 106 -3.08 -7.49 2.70
CA ASP A 106 -2.07 -8.13 3.55
C ASP A 106 -2.26 -9.65 3.61
N LEU A 107 -3.50 -10.11 3.80
CA LEU A 107 -3.82 -11.53 3.83
C LEU A 107 -3.48 -12.22 2.50
N LEU A 108 -4.00 -11.68 1.40
CA LEU A 108 -3.77 -12.25 0.07
C LEU A 108 -2.29 -12.26 -0.30
N GLN A 109 -1.55 -11.18 0.01
CA GLN A 109 -0.11 -11.11 -0.22
C GLN A 109 0.65 -12.15 0.59
N LYS A 110 0.28 -12.34 1.85
CA LYS A 110 0.88 -13.35 2.74
C LYS A 110 0.61 -14.77 2.24
N MET A 111 -0.63 -15.06 1.85
CA MET A 111 -1.00 -16.37 1.29
C MET A 111 -0.28 -16.63 -0.04
N LEU A 112 -0.18 -15.62 -0.90
CA LEU A 112 0.52 -15.72 -2.18
C LEU A 112 2.01 -16.07 -1.98
N THR A 113 2.75 -15.32 -1.20
CA THR A 113 4.20 -15.54 -1.04
C THR A 113 4.52 -16.85 -0.33
N LYS A 114 3.72 -17.20 0.69
CA LYS A 114 3.89 -18.46 1.42
C LYS A 114 3.63 -19.67 0.54
N ASN A 115 2.49 -19.73 -0.15
CA ASN A 115 2.10 -20.92 -0.91
C ASN A 115 2.88 -21.05 -2.21
N ARG A 116 3.10 -19.96 -2.95
CA ARG A 116 3.83 -19.94 -4.22
C ARG A 116 5.25 -20.51 -4.10
N ALA A 117 5.88 -20.31 -2.95
CA ALA A 117 7.20 -20.88 -2.70
C ALA A 117 7.21 -22.41 -2.75
N TYR A 118 6.13 -23.06 -2.31
CA TYR A 118 6.04 -24.50 -2.10
C TYR A 118 5.01 -25.21 -2.99
N GLU A 119 4.23 -24.49 -3.83
CA GLU A 119 3.20 -25.12 -4.67
C GLU A 119 3.76 -26.19 -5.60
N ILE A 120 3.11 -27.35 -5.64
CA ILE A 120 3.45 -28.46 -6.55
C ILE A 120 3.03 -28.09 -7.97
N ASN A 121 1.79 -27.63 -8.12
CA ASN A 121 1.23 -27.22 -9.41
C ASN A 121 1.52 -25.73 -9.65
N LYS A 122 2.55 -25.42 -10.42
CA LYS A 122 3.01 -24.04 -10.65
C LYS A 122 1.93 -23.15 -11.24
N GLY A 123 1.69 -22.00 -10.58
CA GLY A 123 0.71 -20.99 -10.98
C GLY A 123 -0.67 -21.18 -10.36
N GLU A 124 -0.92 -22.24 -9.60
CA GLU A 124 -2.20 -22.47 -8.91
C GLU A 124 -2.46 -21.39 -7.85
N THR A 125 -1.44 -21.07 -7.07
CA THR A 125 -1.49 -20.01 -6.05
C THR A 125 -1.81 -18.64 -6.66
N GLU A 126 -1.17 -18.29 -7.77
CA GLU A 126 -1.40 -17.00 -8.44
C GLU A 126 -2.79 -16.91 -9.06
N LYS A 127 -3.30 -18.01 -9.62
CA LYS A 127 -4.67 -18.10 -10.12
C LYS A 127 -5.67 -17.85 -9.01
N LEU A 128 -5.55 -18.56 -7.88
CA LEU A 128 -6.43 -18.42 -6.72
C LEU A 128 -6.35 -16.99 -6.12
N PHE A 129 -5.14 -16.41 -6.06
CA PHE A 129 -4.94 -15.03 -5.64
C PHE A 129 -5.75 -14.05 -6.51
N ASN A 130 -5.69 -14.18 -7.82
CA ASN A 130 -6.41 -13.30 -8.74
C ASN A 130 -7.94 -13.47 -8.62
N GLU A 131 -8.43 -14.69 -8.43
CA GLU A 131 -9.84 -14.97 -8.20
C GLU A 131 -10.34 -14.29 -6.92
N TRP A 132 -9.60 -14.43 -5.82
CA TRP A 132 -9.93 -13.79 -4.56
C TRP A 132 -9.77 -12.26 -4.60
N LEU A 133 -8.80 -11.73 -5.32
CA LEU A 133 -8.65 -10.30 -5.51
C LEU A 133 -9.92 -9.68 -6.13
N GLU A 134 -10.50 -10.32 -7.16
CA GLU A 134 -11.74 -9.85 -7.78
C GLU A 134 -12.97 -10.01 -6.86
N LYS A 135 -13.03 -11.08 -6.06
CA LYS A 135 -14.07 -11.26 -5.02
C LYS A 135 -13.95 -10.17 -3.93
N CYS A 136 -12.74 -9.91 -3.42
CA CYS A 136 -12.48 -8.91 -2.39
C CYS A 136 -12.87 -7.49 -2.84
N LYS A 137 -12.60 -7.10 -4.09
CA LYS A 137 -13.05 -5.81 -4.65
C LYS A 137 -14.56 -5.60 -4.52
N LYS A 138 -15.35 -6.66 -4.74
CA LYS A 138 -16.81 -6.62 -4.61
C LYS A 138 -17.25 -6.59 -3.14
N LEU A 139 -16.59 -7.38 -2.29
CA LEU A 139 -16.89 -7.49 -0.87
C LEU A 139 -16.60 -6.17 -0.12
N VAL A 140 -15.49 -5.51 -0.41
CA VAL A 140 -15.17 -4.19 0.19
C VAL A 140 -16.29 -3.18 -0.02
N ALA A 141 -16.92 -3.18 -1.19
CA ALA A 141 -17.96 -2.22 -1.52
C ALA A 141 -19.28 -2.45 -0.78
N LYS A 142 -19.66 -3.71 -0.51
CA LYS A 142 -21.03 -4.09 -0.14
C LYS A 142 -21.13 -5.05 1.06
N SER A 143 -20.04 -5.60 1.62
CA SER A 143 -20.13 -6.60 2.67
C SER A 143 -20.48 -6.01 4.04
N THR A 144 -21.31 -6.75 4.78
CA THR A 144 -21.45 -6.58 6.24
C THR A 144 -20.18 -7.05 6.96
N ASN A 145 -20.00 -6.68 8.23
CA ASN A 145 -18.85 -7.13 9.01
C ASN A 145 -18.82 -8.66 9.19
N LYS A 146 -20.00 -9.30 9.27
CA LYS A 146 -20.09 -10.76 9.33
C LYS A 146 -19.59 -11.41 8.04
N GLN A 147 -20.00 -10.89 6.89
CA GLN A 147 -19.55 -11.38 5.59
C GLN A 147 -18.04 -11.13 5.38
N PHE A 148 -17.54 -9.99 5.85
CA PHE A 148 -16.11 -9.69 5.82
C PHE A 148 -15.32 -10.71 6.64
N LYS A 149 -15.69 -10.98 7.89
CA LYS A 149 -15.03 -11.99 8.71
C LYS A 149 -15.10 -13.38 8.06
N GLN A 150 -16.27 -13.79 7.59
CA GLN A 150 -16.42 -15.08 6.92
C GLN A 150 -15.49 -15.22 5.73
N SER A 151 -15.36 -14.17 4.90
CA SER A 151 -14.47 -14.21 3.74
C SER A 151 -12.98 -14.32 4.08
N ILE A 152 -12.55 -13.82 5.24
CA ILE A 152 -11.17 -14.04 5.74
C ILE A 152 -10.93 -15.55 5.94
N TYR A 153 -11.84 -16.26 6.62
CA TYR A 153 -11.75 -17.70 6.79
C TYR A 153 -11.83 -18.46 5.45
N ASP A 154 -12.72 -18.04 4.56
CA ASP A 154 -12.87 -18.67 3.25
C ASP A 154 -11.57 -18.53 2.42
N ILE A 155 -10.88 -17.37 2.47
CA ILE A 155 -9.59 -17.18 1.83
C ILE A 155 -8.56 -18.17 2.38
N VAL A 156 -8.39 -18.23 3.69
CA VAL A 156 -7.42 -19.13 4.32
C VAL A 156 -7.72 -20.58 3.93
N ASN A 157 -8.97 -21.03 4.08
CA ASN A 157 -9.40 -22.38 3.76
C ASN A 157 -9.18 -22.74 2.29
N ASP A 158 -9.37 -21.80 1.36
CA ASP A 158 -9.14 -22.08 -0.06
C ASP A 158 -7.64 -22.20 -0.38
N PHE A 159 -6.79 -21.37 0.22
CA PHE A 159 -5.34 -21.48 0.05
C PHE A 159 -4.73 -22.71 0.74
N GLU A 160 -5.34 -23.20 1.83
CA GLU A 160 -4.93 -24.45 2.50
C GLU A 160 -5.18 -25.71 1.66
N LYS A 161 -6.05 -25.64 0.65
CA LYS A 161 -6.31 -26.74 -0.28
C LYS A 161 -5.23 -26.89 -1.36
N ILE A 162 -4.38 -25.90 -1.54
CA ILE A 162 -3.27 -25.96 -2.52
C ILE A 162 -2.26 -27.00 -2.03
N GLU A 163 -1.92 -27.94 -2.91
CA GLU A 163 -0.92 -28.95 -2.60
C GLU A 163 0.48 -28.33 -2.55
N LEU A 164 1.15 -28.48 -1.40
CA LEU A 164 2.46 -27.93 -1.13
C LEU A 164 3.50 -29.03 -0.95
N ASP A 165 4.68 -28.84 -1.54
CA ASP A 165 5.85 -29.69 -1.26
C ASP A 165 6.47 -29.28 0.08
N THR A 166 6.13 -30.04 1.11
CA THR A 166 6.64 -29.84 2.48
C THR A 166 7.93 -30.61 2.75
N SER A 167 8.47 -31.33 1.77
CA SER A 167 9.73 -32.09 1.91
C SER A 167 10.98 -31.19 1.91
N ILE A 168 10.85 -29.98 1.40
CA ILE A 168 11.94 -29.01 1.27
C ILE A 168 11.67 -27.82 2.19
N GLU A 169 12.60 -27.53 3.09
CA GLU A 169 12.58 -26.28 3.86
C GLU A 169 13.39 -25.22 3.13
N LYS A 170 12.73 -24.14 2.72
CA LYS A 170 13.37 -23.00 2.04
C LYS A 170 13.84 -21.94 3.02
N PRO A 171 14.97 -21.28 2.76
CA PRO A 171 15.39 -20.15 3.58
C PRO A 171 14.36 -19.01 3.52
N LYS A 172 13.98 -18.50 4.69
CA LYS A 172 13.04 -17.37 4.81
C LYS A 172 13.78 -16.05 4.69
N VAL A 173 13.41 -15.25 3.70
CA VAL A 173 14.04 -13.95 3.43
C VAL A 173 13.03 -12.83 3.56
N GLY A 174 13.26 -11.95 4.55
CA GLY A 174 12.45 -10.76 4.79
C GLY A 174 12.81 -9.62 3.84
N VAL A 175 11.84 -9.08 3.09
CA VAL A 175 12.02 -7.88 2.27
C VAL A 175 11.62 -6.67 3.10
N VAL A 176 12.60 -5.86 3.49
CA VAL A 176 12.42 -4.66 4.32
C VAL A 176 12.90 -3.42 3.59
N GLY A 177 12.52 -2.24 4.08
CA GLY A 177 12.96 -0.97 3.52
C GLY A 177 11.86 0.09 3.51
N GLU A 178 11.97 1.05 2.60
CA GLU A 178 11.00 2.13 2.43
C GLU A 178 9.63 1.59 2.02
N VAL A 179 8.58 2.12 2.63
CA VAL A 179 7.23 1.53 2.58
C VAL A 179 6.66 1.44 1.16
N LEU A 180 6.84 2.46 0.31
CA LEU A 180 6.35 2.41 -1.07
C LEU A 180 7.17 1.42 -1.90
N ILE A 181 8.49 1.52 -1.85
CA ILE A 181 9.40 0.70 -2.66
C ILE A 181 9.29 -0.77 -2.29
N LYS A 182 9.15 -1.10 -1.01
CA LYS A 182 8.98 -2.48 -0.55
C LYS A 182 7.81 -3.21 -1.23
N TYR A 183 6.69 -2.52 -1.43
CA TYR A 183 5.49 -3.11 -2.06
C TYR A 183 5.36 -2.82 -3.56
N HIS A 184 6.28 -2.05 -4.15
CA HIS A 184 6.21 -1.64 -5.54
C HIS A 184 7.13 -2.51 -6.41
N PRO A 185 6.63 -3.54 -7.13
CA PRO A 185 7.50 -4.50 -7.84
C PRO A 185 8.45 -3.83 -8.83
N PHE A 186 7.95 -2.89 -9.63
CA PHE A 186 8.80 -2.13 -10.56
C PHE A 186 9.86 -1.30 -9.84
N GLY A 187 9.51 -0.65 -8.72
CA GLY A 187 10.41 0.20 -7.95
C GLY A 187 11.53 -0.57 -7.25
N ASN A 188 11.28 -1.84 -6.90
CA ASN A 188 12.24 -2.72 -6.23
C ASN A 188 12.86 -3.79 -7.14
N ASN A 189 12.73 -3.63 -8.48
CA ASN A 189 13.24 -4.57 -9.47
C ASN A 189 12.70 -6.01 -9.28
N TYR A 190 11.43 -6.15 -8.88
CA TYR A 190 10.78 -7.45 -8.68
C TYR A 190 11.51 -8.35 -7.68
N VAL A 191 12.06 -7.78 -6.63
CA VAL A 191 12.94 -8.47 -5.66
C VAL A 191 12.30 -9.75 -5.10
N ALA A 192 11.00 -9.77 -4.83
CA ALA A 192 10.30 -10.97 -4.36
C ALA A 192 10.38 -12.11 -5.38
N ASN A 193 10.14 -11.82 -6.66
CA ASN A 193 10.22 -12.81 -7.74
C ASN A 193 11.66 -13.33 -7.93
N VAL A 194 12.66 -12.46 -7.77
CA VAL A 194 14.07 -12.85 -7.86
C VAL A 194 14.41 -13.81 -6.71
N LEU A 195 14.08 -13.46 -5.48
CA LEU A 195 14.34 -14.31 -4.31
C LEU A 195 13.65 -15.68 -4.40
N GLU A 196 12.40 -15.72 -4.88
CA GLU A 196 11.68 -16.98 -5.08
C GLU A 196 12.33 -17.85 -6.16
N LYS A 197 12.84 -17.27 -7.25
CA LYS A 197 13.59 -18.00 -8.29
C LYS A 197 14.90 -18.57 -7.74
N GLU A 198 15.54 -17.89 -6.82
CA GLU A 198 16.74 -18.36 -6.11
C GLU A 198 16.42 -19.39 -5.00
N GLY A 199 15.16 -19.75 -4.84
CA GLY A 199 14.74 -20.82 -3.93
C GLY A 199 14.38 -20.38 -2.52
N ALA A 200 14.16 -19.09 -2.28
CA ALA A 200 13.76 -18.57 -0.97
C ALA A 200 12.23 -18.55 -0.78
N GLU A 201 11.78 -18.65 0.48
CA GLU A 201 10.46 -18.20 0.91
C GLU A 201 10.50 -16.70 1.23
N VAL A 202 9.74 -15.90 0.50
CA VAL A 202 9.75 -14.44 0.68
C VAL A 202 8.76 -14.02 1.74
N ILE A 203 9.22 -13.24 2.73
CA ILE A 203 8.38 -12.64 3.76
C ILE A 203 8.31 -11.13 3.50
N LEU A 204 7.12 -10.67 3.11
CA LEU A 204 6.78 -9.24 3.05
C LEU A 204 6.03 -8.87 4.33
N PRO A 205 6.56 -7.97 5.18
CA PRO A 205 5.82 -7.45 6.33
C PRO A 205 4.51 -6.81 5.87
N ASP A 206 3.43 -7.03 6.61
CA ASP A 206 2.12 -6.49 6.28
C ASP A 206 2.08 -4.94 6.32
N PHE A 207 1.14 -4.36 5.58
CA PHE A 207 0.94 -2.90 5.57
C PHE A 207 0.24 -2.43 6.85
N MET A 208 -0.62 -3.25 7.43
CA MET A 208 -1.26 -2.94 8.71
C MET A 208 -0.24 -2.82 9.85
N GLY A 209 0.82 -3.62 9.84
CA GLY A 209 1.96 -3.47 10.75
C GLY A 209 2.64 -2.11 10.62
N PHE A 210 2.76 -1.57 9.41
CA PHE A 210 3.26 -0.20 9.21
C PHE A 210 2.30 0.85 9.79
N VAL A 211 0.99 0.69 9.64
CA VAL A 211 -0.02 1.59 10.23
C VAL A 211 0.07 1.56 11.77
N LYS A 212 0.19 0.38 12.38
CA LYS A 212 0.41 0.21 13.81
C LYS A 212 1.73 0.84 14.27
N PHE A 213 2.81 0.65 13.50
CA PHE A 213 4.10 1.29 13.77
C PHE A 213 3.98 2.81 13.81
N MET A 214 3.30 3.43 12.84
CA MET A 214 3.08 4.88 12.80
C MET A 214 2.29 5.38 14.03
N ALA A 215 1.26 4.63 14.45
CA ALA A 215 0.48 4.96 15.64
C ALA A 215 1.31 4.80 16.93
N THR A 216 2.09 3.73 17.04
CA THR A 216 3.00 3.47 18.18
C THR A 216 4.07 4.55 18.28
N HIS A 217 4.61 4.99 17.15
CA HIS A 217 5.59 6.08 17.10
C HIS A 217 5.03 7.37 17.73
N LYS A 218 3.77 7.73 17.44
CA LYS A 218 3.12 8.90 18.06
C LYS A 218 2.95 8.75 19.58
N ILE A 219 2.68 7.54 20.06
CA ILE A 219 2.57 7.24 21.49
C ILE A 219 3.94 7.39 22.16
N THR A 220 4.99 6.81 21.57
CA THR A 220 6.37 6.87 22.06
C THR A 220 6.89 8.30 22.11
N PHE A 221 6.67 9.06 21.04
CA PHE A 221 7.04 10.48 20.98
C PHE A 221 6.38 11.30 22.10
N ASN A 222 5.09 11.07 22.34
CA ASN A 222 4.40 11.74 23.45
C ASN A 222 4.92 11.32 24.82
N THR A 223 5.28 10.04 24.99
CA THR A 223 5.85 9.54 26.25
C THR A 223 7.19 10.21 26.56
N LEU A 224 8.04 10.38 25.54
CA LEU A 224 9.36 10.96 25.68
C LEU A 224 9.36 12.49 25.76
N LEU A 225 8.60 13.14 24.87
CA LEU A 225 8.64 14.59 24.69
C LEU A 225 7.42 15.35 25.23
N LYS A 226 6.36 14.63 25.64
CA LYS A 226 5.10 15.16 26.18
C LYS A 226 4.41 16.20 25.27
N THR A 227 4.63 16.12 23.96
CA THR A 227 4.23 17.14 22.98
C THR A 227 2.81 17.01 22.43
N THR A 228 2.23 15.80 22.42
CA THR A 228 0.95 15.53 21.71
C THR A 228 0.06 14.53 22.44
N PRO A 229 -0.42 14.81 23.68
CA PRO A 229 -1.18 13.85 24.48
C PRO A 229 -2.50 13.40 23.83
N THR A 230 -3.20 14.29 23.12
CA THR A 230 -4.45 13.98 22.41
C THR A 230 -4.21 13.01 21.27
N ILE A 231 -3.17 13.24 20.45
CA ILE A 231 -2.82 12.36 19.34
C ILE A 231 -2.41 10.98 19.86
N ALA A 232 -1.65 10.91 20.95
CA ALA A 232 -1.28 9.64 21.58
C ALA A 232 -2.49 8.85 22.08
N LYS A 233 -3.51 9.50 22.65
CA LYS A 233 -4.77 8.85 23.05
C LYS A 233 -5.53 8.31 21.85
N ILE A 234 -5.66 9.08 20.77
CA ILE A 234 -6.29 8.65 19.51
C ILE A 234 -5.53 7.46 18.91
N SER A 235 -4.20 7.51 18.89
CA SER A 235 -3.35 6.43 18.38
C SER A 235 -3.53 5.13 19.18
N LYS A 236 -3.64 5.20 20.51
CA LYS A 236 -3.95 4.03 21.36
C LYS A 236 -5.31 3.43 21.04
N ALA A 237 -6.33 4.27 20.86
CA ALA A 237 -7.67 3.81 20.49
C ALA A 237 -7.68 3.16 19.10
N ALA A 238 -6.95 3.74 18.14
CA ALA A 238 -6.82 3.19 16.80
C ALA A 238 -6.14 1.81 16.80
N ILE A 239 -5.01 1.65 17.52
CA ILE A 239 -4.34 0.35 17.66
C ILE A 239 -5.30 -0.69 18.27
N LYS A 240 -6.01 -0.34 19.36
CA LYS A 240 -6.97 -1.25 19.97
C LYS A 240 -8.09 -1.68 19.01
N LEU A 241 -8.57 -0.76 18.17
CA LEU A 241 -9.58 -1.09 17.16
C LEU A 241 -9.02 -2.04 16.09
N ILE A 242 -7.80 -1.80 15.61
CA ILE A 242 -7.13 -2.68 14.65
C ILE A 242 -6.92 -4.06 15.26
N ASP A 243 -6.44 -4.15 16.51
CA ASP A 243 -6.23 -5.41 17.20
C ASP A 243 -7.54 -6.21 17.38
N ILE A 244 -8.68 -5.54 17.56
CA ILE A 244 -9.99 -6.20 17.61
C ILE A 244 -10.38 -6.76 16.23
N LEU A 245 -10.05 -6.05 15.15
CA LEU A 245 -10.35 -6.49 13.78
C LEU A 245 -9.44 -7.64 13.31
N GLU A 246 -8.24 -7.77 13.88
CA GLU A 246 -7.27 -8.82 13.55
C GLU A 246 -7.36 -10.06 14.47
N LYS A 247 -8.02 -9.95 15.65
CA LYS A 247 -8.04 -11.01 16.65
C LYS A 247 -9.02 -12.15 16.38
N ASP A 248 -9.87 -12.05 15.41
CA ASP A 248 -10.84 -13.10 15.03
C ASP A 248 -10.46 -13.67 13.66
#